data_fd042af778cb931576b31645ff613cfa
#
_entry.id   fd042af778cb931576b31645ff613cfa
#
_cell.length_a   1.000
_cell.length_b   1.000
_cell.length_c   1.000
_cell.angle_alpha   90.00
_cell.angle_beta   90.00
_cell.angle_gamma   90.00
#
_symmetry.space_group_name_H-M   'P 1'
#
loop_
_entity.id
_entity.type
_entity.pdbx_description
1 polymer ?
#
loop_
_entity_poly.entity_id
_entity_poly.type
_entity_poly.pdbx_seq_one_letter_code
_entity_poly.pdbx_strand_id
1 'polypeptide(L)'
;MVPLLSKVCQHYILCTIVLSLCLFGCSSDGDFESDALPEFAEGLGVNPRDAGPVSITTEGDVSITRDALGGFQAISYADAEKAPATAAEMFSRWMCLTPDDSFVLFYSEDFSWMSNPMRVERYQQFYKGVLVYQGSFAVRLQNGKVKGANGMMMKIDHLDVRPTVSEQKALETYAKYLKVPTDAVGAGHIMAWFDDTLMIAEFPISKGSTQWAPRLVYGLRYHGMSKEGKCFVDAHTGRLLLTGPNYVD
;
A
#
# COMPACT_ATOMS: atom_id res chain seq x y z
N MET A 1 29.08 -28.21 -59.04
CA MET A 1 28.02 -27.30 -59.54
C MET A 1 26.69 -27.96 -59.24
N VAL A 2 26.09 -27.72 -58.07
CA VAL A 2 24.84 -28.33 -57.60
C VAL A 2 24.04 -27.21 -56.94
N PRO A 3 22.74 -27.16 -57.06
CA PRO A 3 22.00 -25.92 -57.25
C PRO A 3 21.53 -25.23 -55.98
N LEU A 4 21.62 -23.91 -56.03
CA LEU A 4 21.20 -22.95 -55.01
C LEU A 4 19.68 -22.75 -54.91
N LEU A 5 18.84 -23.60 -55.48
CA LEU A 5 17.40 -23.38 -55.67
C LEU A 5 16.52 -24.09 -54.61
N SER A 6 17.09 -24.85 -53.68
CA SER A 6 16.29 -25.61 -52.70
C SER A 6 16.05 -24.86 -51.37
N LYS A 7 16.83 -23.82 -51.07
CA LYS A 7 16.70 -23.08 -49.78
C LYS A 7 15.70 -21.93 -49.78
N VAL A 8 15.34 -21.41 -50.93
CA VAL A 8 14.40 -20.28 -51.01
C VAL A 8 12.95 -20.75 -50.90
N CYS A 9 12.62 -21.92 -51.40
CA CYS A 9 11.25 -22.47 -51.31
C CYS A 9 10.86 -22.90 -49.86
N GLN A 10 11.83 -23.33 -49.04
CA GLN A 10 11.54 -23.74 -47.67
C GLN A 10 11.19 -22.58 -46.73
N HIS A 11 11.72 -21.38 -47.00
CA HIS A 11 11.43 -20.20 -46.20
C HIS A 11 10.06 -19.57 -46.50
N TYR A 12 9.59 -19.68 -47.74
CA TYR A 12 8.26 -19.19 -48.11
C TYR A 12 7.10 -20.04 -47.57
N ILE A 13 7.30 -21.35 -47.46
CA ILE A 13 6.28 -22.25 -46.89
C ILE A 13 6.18 -22.06 -45.36
N LEU A 14 7.29 -21.79 -44.68
CA LEU A 14 7.27 -21.52 -43.24
C LEU A 14 6.64 -20.17 -42.88
N CYS A 15 6.85 -19.11 -43.69
CA CYS A 15 6.22 -17.81 -43.49
C CYS A 15 4.72 -17.82 -43.74
N THR A 16 4.22 -18.62 -44.70
CA THR A 16 2.78 -18.72 -44.94
C THR A 16 2.03 -19.49 -43.86
N ILE A 17 2.65 -20.47 -43.24
CA ILE A 17 2.03 -21.22 -42.13
C ILE A 17 2.00 -20.38 -40.86
N VAL A 18 3.03 -19.57 -40.57
CA VAL A 18 3.05 -18.67 -39.43
C VAL A 18 2.05 -17.53 -39.59
N LEU A 19 1.85 -17.02 -40.81
CA LEU A 19 0.86 -15.95 -41.05
C LEU A 19 -0.59 -16.47 -40.99
N SER A 20 -0.86 -17.75 -41.30
CA SER A 20 -2.20 -18.34 -41.17
C SER A 20 -2.58 -18.64 -39.72
N LEU A 21 -1.62 -18.87 -38.83
CA LEU A 21 -1.89 -19.09 -37.40
C LEU A 21 -2.16 -17.79 -36.62
N CYS A 22 -1.78 -16.65 -37.17
CA CYS A 22 -2.06 -15.34 -36.55
C CYS A 22 -3.47 -14.79 -36.83
N LEU A 23 -4.27 -15.43 -37.71
CA LEU A 23 -5.60 -14.95 -38.08
C LEU A 23 -6.75 -15.69 -37.37
N PHE A 24 -6.47 -16.65 -36.50
CA PHE A 24 -7.50 -17.35 -35.71
C PHE A 24 -7.49 -17.01 -34.22
N GLY A 25 -6.91 -15.90 -33.85
CA GLY A 25 -6.78 -15.44 -32.46
C GLY A 25 -7.51 -14.12 -32.14
N CYS A 26 -8.65 -13.88 -32.76
CA CYS A 26 -9.48 -12.71 -32.37
C CYS A 26 -10.95 -13.03 -32.59
N SER A 27 -11.56 -13.71 -31.65
CA SER A 27 -12.96 -13.52 -31.24
C SER A 27 -13.24 -14.38 -30.01
N SER A 28 -12.99 -13.88 -28.87
CA SER A 28 -13.91 -14.05 -27.77
C SER A 28 -14.28 -12.65 -27.33
N ASP A 29 -15.39 -12.15 -27.80
CA ASP A 29 -16.24 -11.27 -27.05
C ASP A 29 -16.60 -12.05 -25.78
N GLY A 30 -15.62 -12.24 -24.91
CA GLY A 30 -15.85 -12.72 -23.57
C GLY A 30 -16.62 -11.60 -22.89
N ASP A 31 -17.89 -11.85 -22.63
CA ASP A 31 -18.68 -11.05 -21.71
C ASP A 31 -17.78 -10.68 -20.55
N PHE A 32 -17.62 -9.39 -20.33
CA PHE A 32 -16.87 -8.84 -19.24
C PHE A 32 -17.65 -9.23 -17.97
N GLU A 33 -17.29 -10.37 -17.39
CA GLU A 33 -17.94 -10.84 -16.17
C GLU A 33 -17.92 -9.72 -15.17
N SER A 34 -19.08 -9.41 -14.61
CA SER A 34 -19.28 -8.37 -13.59
C SER A 34 -18.31 -8.48 -12.39
N ASP A 35 -17.71 -9.66 -12.22
CA ASP A 35 -16.70 -9.96 -11.19
C ASP A 35 -15.34 -9.27 -11.41
N ALA A 36 -15.09 -8.70 -12.60
CA ALA A 36 -13.85 -7.99 -12.91
C ALA A 36 -13.92 -6.48 -12.58
N LEU A 37 -15.07 -5.96 -12.18
CA LEU A 37 -15.20 -4.58 -11.75
C LEU A 37 -14.63 -4.41 -10.34
N PRO A 38 -13.94 -3.27 -10.04
CA PRO A 38 -13.48 -2.98 -8.71
C PRO A 38 -14.64 -3.01 -7.71
N GLU A 39 -14.41 -3.66 -6.57
CA GLU A 39 -15.43 -3.76 -5.50
C GLU A 39 -15.92 -2.38 -5.05
N PHE A 40 -15.04 -1.38 -5.09
CA PHE A 40 -15.29 -0.01 -4.68
C PHE A 40 -15.08 1.03 -5.79
N ALA A 41 -15.29 0.67 -7.07
CA ALA A 41 -15.08 1.57 -8.21
C ALA A 41 -15.88 2.88 -8.12
N GLU A 42 -17.00 2.86 -7.45
CA GLU A 42 -17.87 4.02 -7.26
C GLU A 42 -17.88 4.42 -5.79
N GLY A 43 -16.94 5.32 -5.44
CA GLY A 43 -16.95 6.01 -4.14
C GLY A 43 -16.65 5.11 -2.95
N LEU A 44 -15.40 5.07 -2.51
CA LEU A 44 -15.04 4.48 -1.23
C LEU A 44 -15.73 5.16 -0.04
N GLY A 45 -16.32 6.34 -0.24
CA GLY A 45 -16.64 7.22 0.85
C GLY A 45 -15.36 7.87 1.43
N VAL A 46 -15.54 8.79 2.34
CA VAL A 46 -14.41 9.39 3.07
C VAL A 46 -13.91 8.36 4.07
N ASN A 47 -12.61 8.05 4.04
CA ASN A 47 -12.01 7.22 5.09
C ASN A 47 -12.28 7.91 6.43
N PRO A 48 -12.83 7.21 7.44
CA PRO A 48 -13.10 7.79 8.75
C PRO A 48 -11.87 8.45 9.40
N ARG A 49 -10.66 8.01 9.05
CA ARG A 49 -9.40 8.63 9.51
C ARG A 49 -9.20 10.04 8.95
N ASP A 50 -9.66 10.29 7.73
CA ASP A 50 -9.53 11.58 7.04
C ASP A 50 -10.49 12.64 7.64
N ALA A 51 -11.48 12.21 8.41
CA ALA A 51 -12.36 13.10 9.15
C ALA A 51 -11.66 13.84 10.31
N GLY A 52 -10.39 13.52 10.56
CA GLY A 52 -9.58 14.14 11.59
C GLY A 52 -9.66 13.46 12.96
N PRO A 53 -9.05 14.06 13.99
CA PRO A 53 -9.01 13.48 15.32
C PRO A 53 -10.40 13.51 15.97
N VAL A 54 -10.84 12.36 16.48
CA VAL A 54 -12.15 12.26 17.19
C VAL A 54 -12.01 12.22 18.70
N SER A 55 -10.82 11.90 19.20
CA SER A 55 -10.58 11.90 20.64
C SER A 55 -9.19 12.43 20.98
N ILE A 56 -9.14 13.24 22.03
CA ILE A 56 -7.89 13.66 22.67
C ILE A 56 -7.97 13.17 24.11
N THR A 57 -7.02 12.35 24.50
CA THR A 57 -6.88 11.87 25.88
C THR A 57 -5.65 12.52 26.47
N THR A 58 -5.78 13.09 27.67
CA THR A 58 -4.65 13.65 28.42
C THR A 58 -4.39 12.75 29.63
N GLU A 59 -3.18 12.23 29.71
CA GLU A 59 -2.71 11.43 30.84
C GLU A 59 -1.48 12.10 31.44
N GLY A 60 -1.70 12.83 32.55
CA GLY A 60 -0.70 13.69 33.12
C GLY A 60 -0.22 14.78 32.14
N ASP A 61 1.06 14.77 31.79
CA ASP A 61 1.68 15.72 30.87
C ASP A 61 1.68 15.24 29.41
N VAL A 62 1.00 14.14 29.11
CA VAL A 62 0.95 13.54 27.76
C VAL A 62 -0.41 13.72 27.15
N SER A 63 -0.46 14.29 25.95
CA SER A 63 -1.65 14.41 25.13
C SER A 63 -1.59 13.40 23.98
N ILE A 64 -2.59 12.56 23.85
CA ILE A 64 -2.69 11.52 22.81
C ILE A 64 -3.92 11.80 21.97
N THR A 65 -3.72 11.90 20.67
CA THR A 65 -4.78 12.09 19.68
C THR A 65 -5.02 10.79 18.92
N ARG A 66 -6.28 10.40 18.78
CA ARG A 66 -6.70 9.20 18.05
C ARG A 66 -7.70 9.54 16.96
N ASP A 67 -7.70 8.75 15.89
CA ASP A 67 -8.69 8.81 14.82
C ASP A 67 -9.99 8.05 15.15
N ALA A 68 -10.95 8.08 14.23
CA ALA A 68 -12.25 7.44 14.36
C ALA A 68 -12.18 5.89 14.47
N LEU A 69 -11.09 5.29 14.04
CA LEU A 69 -10.86 3.84 14.09
C LEU A 69 -10.00 3.44 15.29
N GLY A 70 -9.70 4.39 16.19
CA GLY A 70 -8.92 4.17 17.40
C GLY A 70 -7.40 4.13 17.16
N GLY A 71 -6.94 4.39 15.94
CA GLY A 71 -5.53 4.50 15.62
C GLY A 71 -4.91 5.78 16.19
N PHE A 72 -3.58 5.77 16.43
CA PHE A 72 -2.87 6.95 16.89
C PHE A 72 -2.62 7.92 15.74
N GLN A 73 -2.82 9.22 16.02
CA GLN A 73 -2.48 10.31 15.09
C GLN A 73 -1.40 11.22 15.64
N ALA A 74 -1.39 11.51 16.93
CA ALA A 74 -0.37 12.36 17.51
C ALA A 74 -0.14 12.08 18.99
N ILE A 75 1.09 12.34 19.43
CA ILE A 75 1.48 12.37 20.84
C ILE A 75 2.28 13.65 21.07
N SER A 76 2.01 14.33 22.17
CA SER A 76 2.80 15.48 22.61
C SER A 76 3.01 15.45 24.12
N TYR A 77 4.15 16.01 24.54
CA TYR A 77 4.57 16.09 25.94
C TYR A 77 4.62 17.55 26.37
N ALA A 78 3.84 17.90 27.40
CA ALA A 78 3.89 19.24 28.00
C ALA A 78 5.16 19.43 28.81
N ASP A 79 5.58 18.41 29.55
CA ASP A 79 6.85 18.40 30.31
C ASP A 79 7.90 17.58 29.54
N ALA A 80 8.89 18.29 29.01
CA ALA A 80 9.99 17.67 28.26
C ALA A 80 10.87 16.74 29.13
N GLU A 81 10.94 16.97 30.44
CA GLU A 81 11.76 16.14 31.33
C GLU A 81 11.18 14.73 31.52
N LYS A 82 9.87 14.59 31.41
CA LYS A 82 9.16 13.31 31.51
C LYS A 82 9.02 12.59 30.16
N ALA A 83 9.43 13.24 29.08
CA ALA A 83 9.36 12.64 27.75
C ALA A 83 10.37 11.50 27.59
N PRO A 84 10.02 10.45 26.81
CA PRO A 84 10.93 9.34 26.51
C PRO A 84 12.21 9.83 25.81
N ALA A 85 13.31 9.11 26.03
CA ALA A 85 14.56 9.41 25.35
C ALA A 85 14.57 8.92 23.88
N THR A 86 13.76 7.92 23.55
CA THR A 86 13.73 7.29 22.22
C THR A 86 12.32 7.10 21.70
N ALA A 87 12.20 7.00 20.37
CA ALA A 87 10.94 6.64 19.72
C ALA A 87 10.47 5.23 20.16
N ALA A 88 11.38 4.27 20.31
CA ALA A 88 11.03 2.92 20.73
C ALA A 88 10.36 2.89 22.11
N GLU A 89 10.90 3.67 23.07
CA GLU A 89 10.32 3.82 24.41
C GLU A 89 8.92 4.48 24.33
N MET A 90 8.76 5.49 23.48
CA MET A 90 7.47 6.11 23.23
C MET A 90 6.47 5.10 22.66
N PHE A 91 6.86 4.34 21.63
CA PHE A 91 5.98 3.34 21.01
C PHE A 91 5.53 2.29 22.01
N SER A 92 6.45 1.71 22.78
CA SER A 92 6.12 0.67 23.76
C SER A 92 5.19 1.17 24.87
N ARG A 93 5.33 2.44 25.27
CA ARG A 93 4.57 2.99 26.38
C ARG A 93 3.16 3.45 26.02
N TRP A 94 2.98 4.01 24.81
CA TRP A 94 1.77 4.76 24.49
C TRP A 94 0.94 4.19 23.33
N MET A 95 1.52 3.33 22.49
CA MET A 95 0.83 2.85 21.30
C MET A 95 0.11 1.52 21.46
N CYS A 96 0.15 0.90 22.64
CA CYS A 96 -0.50 -0.39 22.90
C CYS A 96 -0.17 -1.44 21.82
N LEU A 97 1.11 -1.51 21.43
CA LEU A 97 1.56 -2.45 20.41
C LEU A 97 1.34 -3.89 20.84
N THR A 98 0.90 -4.71 19.92
CA THR A 98 0.91 -6.16 20.07
C THR A 98 2.30 -6.72 19.72
N PRO A 99 2.64 -7.96 20.07
CA PRO A 99 3.89 -8.59 19.63
C PRO A 99 4.02 -8.70 18.11
N ASP A 100 2.91 -8.59 17.39
CA ASP A 100 2.85 -8.66 15.93
C ASP A 100 3.17 -7.31 15.27
N ASP A 101 3.11 -6.20 16.02
CA ASP A 101 3.39 -4.85 15.52
C ASP A 101 4.88 -4.50 15.64
N SER A 102 5.40 -3.83 14.64
CA SER A 102 6.73 -3.24 14.68
C SER A 102 6.81 -1.92 13.91
N PHE A 103 7.77 -1.07 14.32
CA PHE A 103 8.08 0.18 13.63
C PHE A 103 9.54 0.15 13.19
N VAL A 104 9.76 0.36 11.91
CA VAL A 104 11.09 0.38 11.30
C VAL A 104 11.45 1.81 10.94
N LEU A 105 12.58 2.28 11.44
CA LEU A 105 13.15 3.58 11.05
C LEU A 105 13.60 3.50 9.59
N PHE A 106 13.04 4.36 8.73
CA PHE A 106 13.42 4.40 7.32
C PHE A 106 14.05 5.74 6.90
N TYR A 107 13.88 6.79 7.71
CA TYR A 107 14.45 8.10 7.43
C TYR A 107 14.77 8.84 8.74
N SER A 108 15.87 9.58 8.74
CA SER A 108 16.26 10.45 9.85
C SER A 108 16.95 11.70 9.32
N GLU A 109 16.58 12.85 9.86
CA GLU A 109 17.15 14.14 9.47
C GLU A 109 17.38 15.03 10.67
N ASP A 110 18.58 15.65 10.73
CA ASP A 110 18.98 16.58 11.75
C ASP A 110 18.82 18.03 11.27
N PHE A 111 18.00 18.80 11.96
CA PHE A 111 17.78 20.23 11.73
C PHE A 111 18.63 21.07 12.71
N SER A 112 19.96 20.90 12.64
CA SER A 112 20.94 21.56 13.52
C SER A 112 21.06 23.06 13.27
N TRP A 113 20.63 23.53 12.11
CA TRP A 113 20.65 24.93 11.69
C TRP A 113 19.51 25.78 12.30
N MET A 114 18.52 25.15 12.91
CA MET A 114 17.42 25.85 13.57
C MET A 114 17.88 26.43 14.91
N SER A 115 17.22 27.52 15.36
CA SER A 115 17.47 28.12 16.67
C SER A 115 17.24 27.15 17.83
N ASN A 116 16.35 26.18 17.64
CA ASN A 116 16.13 25.04 18.52
C ASN A 116 16.39 23.77 17.74
N PRO A 117 17.63 23.24 17.76
CA PRO A 117 17.99 22.04 17.01
C PRO A 117 17.09 20.87 17.35
N MET A 118 16.62 20.19 16.30
CA MET A 118 15.81 18.98 16.45
C MET A 118 16.20 17.94 15.43
N ARG A 119 15.88 16.69 15.73
CA ARG A 119 15.97 15.56 14.84
C ARG A 119 14.58 15.03 14.54
N VAL A 120 14.32 14.71 13.30
CA VAL A 120 13.08 14.05 12.89
C VAL A 120 13.42 12.66 12.42
N GLU A 121 12.76 11.68 13.01
CA GLU A 121 12.86 10.27 12.64
C GLU A 121 11.51 9.82 12.07
N ARG A 122 11.53 9.15 10.91
CA ARG A 122 10.32 8.61 10.28
C ARG A 122 10.33 7.11 10.37
N TYR A 123 9.23 6.56 10.86
CA TYR A 123 9.04 5.15 11.09
C TYR A 123 7.88 4.64 10.25
N GLN A 124 8.02 3.43 9.71
CA GLN A 124 6.99 2.70 9.00
C GLN A 124 6.47 1.57 9.89
N GLN A 125 5.15 1.44 9.97
CA GLN A 125 4.49 0.33 10.66
C GLN A 125 4.53 -0.94 9.83
N PHE A 126 4.80 -2.05 10.50
CA PHE A 126 4.63 -3.41 9.99
C PHE A 126 3.78 -4.22 10.98
N TYR A 127 3.02 -5.15 10.46
CA TYR A 127 2.27 -6.13 11.24
C TYR A 127 2.62 -7.53 10.76
N LYS A 128 3.13 -8.39 11.64
CA LYS A 128 3.69 -9.73 11.29
C LYS A 128 4.68 -9.68 10.13
N GLY A 129 5.47 -8.62 10.05
CA GLY A 129 6.46 -8.41 8.99
C GLY A 129 5.90 -7.88 7.67
N VAL A 130 4.59 -7.66 7.56
CA VAL A 130 3.96 -7.07 6.37
C VAL A 130 3.80 -5.56 6.54
N LEU A 131 4.16 -4.82 5.50
CA LEU A 131 4.02 -3.35 5.45
C LEU A 131 2.57 -2.93 5.69
N VAL A 132 2.38 -1.94 6.56
CA VAL A 132 1.07 -1.29 6.75
C VAL A 132 1.02 -0.02 5.91
N TYR A 133 0.21 -0.03 4.86
CA TYR A 133 0.03 1.13 3.99
C TYR A 133 -0.50 2.33 4.78
N GLN A 134 0.13 3.50 4.58
CA GLN A 134 -0.12 4.72 5.37
C GLN A 134 0.21 4.63 6.87
N GLY A 135 0.64 3.48 7.38
CA GLY A 135 1.06 3.33 8.77
C GLY A 135 2.45 3.92 9.02
N SER A 136 2.56 5.24 9.13
CA SER A 136 3.85 5.91 9.36
C SER A 136 3.77 6.99 10.42
N PHE A 137 4.90 7.19 11.14
CA PHE A 137 5.06 8.21 12.17
C PHE A 137 6.32 9.03 11.97
N ALA A 138 6.19 10.35 12.12
CA ALA A 138 7.30 11.25 12.28
C ALA A 138 7.47 11.58 13.77
N VAL A 139 8.60 11.19 14.35
CA VAL A 139 8.98 11.45 15.74
C VAL A 139 9.97 12.60 15.79
N ARG A 140 9.65 13.62 16.56
CA ARG A 140 10.52 14.79 16.76
C ARG A 140 11.27 14.64 18.06
N LEU A 141 12.60 14.68 17.98
CA LEU A 141 13.50 14.66 19.13
C LEU A 141 14.15 16.02 19.29
N GLN A 142 14.20 16.49 20.50
CA GLN A 142 14.88 17.74 20.89
C GLN A 142 15.59 17.53 22.20
N ASN A 143 16.86 17.97 22.30
CA ASN A 143 17.70 17.79 23.49
C ASN A 143 17.76 16.33 23.96
N GLY A 144 17.82 15.37 23.01
CA GLY A 144 17.91 13.94 23.30
C GLY A 144 16.62 13.31 23.85
N LYS A 145 15.47 13.98 23.73
CA LYS A 145 14.17 13.48 24.18
C LYS A 145 13.09 13.65 23.11
N VAL A 146 12.06 12.82 23.14
CA VAL A 146 10.91 12.92 22.24
C VAL A 146 10.09 14.16 22.61
N LYS A 147 10.04 15.13 21.72
CA LYS A 147 9.15 16.30 21.88
C LYS A 147 7.70 15.98 21.53
N GLY A 148 7.49 15.05 20.62
CA GLY A 148 6.19 14.59 20.17
C GLY A 148 6.31 13.79 18.88
N ALA A 149 5.22 13.19 18.47
CA ALA A 149 5.12 12.46 17.22
C ALA A 149 3.77 12.71 16.55
N ASN A 150 3.76 12.61 15.24
CA ASN A 150 2.53 12.68 14.45
C ASN A 150 2.62 11.73 13.25
N GLY A 151 1.48 11.24 12.83
CA GLY A 151 1.37 10.28 11.74
C GLY A 151 0.11 9.45 11.85
N MET A 152 0.15 8.25 11.36
CA MET A 152 -0.96 7.31 11.40
C MET A 152 -0.47 5.94 11.84
N MET A 153 -1.13 5.37 12.84
CA MET A 153 -0.98 3.97 13.20
C MET A 153 -2.30 3.24 13.01
N MET A 154 -2.28 2.21 12.22
CA MET A 154 -3.43 1.33 12.04
C MET A 154 -3.50 0.33 13.18
N LYS A 155 -4.64 0.25 13.86
CA LYS A 155 -4.90 -0.82 14.82
C LYS A 155 -5.31 -2.07 14.05
N ILE A 156 -4.52 -3.15 14.18
CA ILE A 156 -4.76 -4.41 13.47
C ILE A 156 -4.94 -5.52 14.51
N ASP A 157 -6.11 -6.13 14.47
CA ASP A 157 -6.44 -7.24 15.35
C ASP A 157 -6.67 -8.51 14.50
N HIS A 158 -5.90 -9.58 14.78
CA HIS A 158 -6.12 -10.93 14.24
C HIS A 158 -6.14 -11.09 12.71
N LEU A 159 -5.47 -10.19 11.96
CA LEU A 159 -5.37 -10.32 10.51
C LEU A 159 -4.46 -11.52 10.13
N ASP A 160 -4.96 -12.40 9.26
CA ASP A 160 -4.12 -13.38 8.57
C ASP A 160 -3.30 -12.67 7.47
N VAL A 161 -1.98 -12.81 7.55
CA VAL A 161 -1.04 -12.22 6.58
C VAL A 161 -0.51 -13.23 5.57
N ARG A 162 -1.12 -14.41 5.48
CA ARG A 162 -0.79 -15.42 4.48
C ARG A 162 -1.72 -15.28 3.28
N PRO A 163 -1.21 -14.85 2.11
CA PRO A 163 -2.05 -14.73 0.94
C PRO A 163 -2.52 -16.11 0.45
N THR A 164 -3.78 -16.23 0.07
CA THR A 164 -4.32 -17.41 -0.61
C THR A 164 -4.26 -17.25 -2.13
N VAL A 165 -4.13 -16.03 -2.60
CA VAL A 165 -3.94 -15.68 -4.01
C VAL A 165 -2.48 -15.31 -4.24
N SER A 166 -1.86 -15.82 -5.30
CA SER A 166 -0.49 -15.45 -5.65
C SER A 166 -0.41 -14.05 -6.23
N GLU A 167 0.76 -13.42 -6.10
CA GLU A 167 1.05 -12.12 -6.72
C GLU A 167 0.82 -12.17 -8.24
N GLN A 168 1.28 -13.22 -8.90
CA GLN A 168 1.07 -13.41 -10.34
C GLN A 168 -0.43 -13.37 -10.70
N LYS A 169 -1.28 -14.01 -9.88
CA LYS A 169 -2.73 -13.99 -10.09
C LYS A 169 -3.33 -12.59 -9.88
N ALA A 170 -2.82 -11.84 -8.92
CA ALA A 170 -3.23 -10.45 -8.71
C ALA A 170 -2.85 -9.54 -9.89
N LEU A 171 -1.61 -9.71 -10.43
CA LEU A 171 -1.17 -9.01 -11.65
C LEU A 171 -2.07 -9.32 -12.85
N GLU A 172 -2.40 -10.60 -13.06
CA GLU A 172 -3.32 -11.03 -14.13
C GLU A 172 -4.71 -10.40 -13.97
N THR A 173 -5.23 -10.37 -12.74
CA THR A 173 -6.52 -9.76 -12.43
C THR A 173 -6.53 -8.28 -12.82
N TYR A 174 -5.49 -7.54 -12.43
CA TYR A 174 -5.41 -6.12 -12.75
C TYR A 174 -5.15 -5.86 -14.25
N ALA A 175 -4.27 -6.64 -14.88
CA ALA A 175 -4.01 -6.55 -16.32
C ALA A 175 -5.29 -6.82 -17.16
N LYS A 176 -6.06 -7.84 -16.78
CA LYS A 176 -7.37 -8.15 -17.40
C LYS A 176 -8.32 -6.97 -17.29
N TYR A 177 -8.41 -6.34 -16.12
CA TYR A 177 -9.25 -5.15 -15.90
C TYR A 177 -8.83 -3.99 -16.81
N LEU A 178 -7.52 -3.72 -16.92
CA LEU A 178 -6.98 -2.67 -17.77
C LEU A 178 -7.01 -3.02 -19.27
N LYS A 179 -7.25 -4.29 -19.63
CA LYS A 179 -7.12 -4.82 -21.00
C LYS A 179 -5.71 -4.62 -21.59
N VAL A 180 -4.71 -4.84 -20.79
CA VAL A 180 -3.30 -4.74 -21.15
C VAL A 180 -2.56 -6.05 -20.89
N PRO A 181 -1.36 -6.26 -21.48
CA PRO A 181 -0.50 -7.41 -21.14
C PRO A 181 -0.10 -7.38 -19.66
N THR A 182 0.09 -8.55 -19.06
CA THR A 182 0.42 -8.67 -17.62
C THR A 182 1.75 -8.02 -17.26
N ASP A 183 2.72 -7.98 -18.17
CA ASP A 183 4.02 -7.32 -18.00
C ASP A 183 3.93 -5.78 -17.98
N ALA A 184 2.79 -5.22 -18.38
CA ALA A 184 2.53 -3.79 -18.28
C ALA A 184 2.15 -3.34 -16.86
N VAL A 185 1.88 -4.28 -15.94
CA VAL A 185 1.57 -4.00 -14.54
C VAL A 185 2.66 -4.54 -13.63
N GLY A 186 2.81 -3.97 -12.45
CA GLY A 186 3.87 -4.36 -11.52
C GLY A 186 3.64 -3.84 -10.11
N ALA A 187 4.64 -4.01 -9.25
CA ALA A 187 4.62 -3.56 -7.87
C ALA A 187 4.29 -2.07 -7.75
N GLY A 188 3.40 -1.73 -6.82
CA GLY A 188 3.09 -0.35 -6.49
C GLY A 188 4.19 0.25 -5.61
N HIS A 189 4.78 1.37 -6.01
CA HIS A 189 5.57 2.18 -5.09
C HIS A 189 4.61 2.93 -4.18
N ILE A 190 4.63 2.60 -2.92
CA ILE A 190 3.75 3.22 -1.94
C ILE A 190 4.46 4.32 -1.19
N MET A 191 5.71 4.11 -0.94
CA MET A 191 6.67 5.12 -0.52
C MET A 191 7.96 4.88 -1.29
N ALA A 192 8.74 5.90 -1.53
CA ALA A 192 10.00 5.83 -2.30
C ALA A 192 11.05 4.84 -1.74
N TRP A 193 10.74 4.17 -0.64
CA TRP A 193 11.67 3.34 0.14
C TRP A 193 11.28 1.86 0.24
N PHE A 194 10.04 1.50 -0.15
CA PHE A 194 9.55 0.12 -0.04
C PHE A 194 8.94 -0.31 -1.37
N ASP A 195 9.51 -1.37 -1.94
CA ASP A 195 9.04 -1.99 -3.21
C ASP A 195 8.12 -3.21 -2.96
N ASP A 196 7.56 -3.31 -1.75
CA ASP A 196 6.70 -4.44 -1.41
C ASP A 196 5.35 -4.35 -2.15
N THR A 197 4.98 -5.45 -2.81
CA THR A 197 3.67 -5.62 -3.42
C THR A 197 2.61 -5.98 -2.40
N LEU A 198 2.96 -6.88 -1.46
CA LEU A 198 2.05 -7.35 -0.42
C LEU A 198 2.06 -6.39 0.76
N MET A 199 0.88 -5.92 1.12
CA MET A 199 0.73 -4.95 2.21
C MET A 199 -0.61 -5.06 2.90
N ILE A 200 -0.77 -4.35 4.01
CA ILE A 200 -2.04 -4.19 4.70
C ILE A 200 -2.56 -2.79 4.44
N ALA A 201 -3.81 -2.69 3.98
CA ALA A 201 -4.49 -1.42 3.79
C ALA A 201 -5.93 -1.50 4.31
N GLU A 202 -6.51 -0.36 4.67
CA GLU A 202 -7.89 -0.30 5.13
C GLU A 202 -8.87 -0.09 3.99
N PHE A 203 -9.96 -0.84 4.04
CA PHE A 203 -11.08 -0.73 3.12
C PHE A 203 -12.42 -0.82 3.86
N PRO A 204 -13.49 -0.25 3.31
CA PRO A 204 -14.83 -0.51 3.81
C PRO A 204 -15.10 -2.01 3.84
N ILE A 205 -15.81 -2.50 4.85
CA ILE A 205 -16.16 -3.92 4.96
C ILE A 205 -17.10 -4.38 3.84
N SER A 206 -17.88 -3.44 3.25
CA SER A 206 -18.73 -3.64 2.08
C SER A 206 -19.00 -2.31 1.39
N LYS A 207 -19.49 -2.33 0.16
CA LYS A 207 -19.86 -1.12 -0.60
C LYS A 207 -20.85 -0.26 0.20
N GLY A 208 -20.51 1.02 0.39
CA GLY A 208 -21.32 1.98 1.15
C GLY A 208 -21.24 1.85 2.66
N SER A 209 -20.41 0.94 3.18
CA SER A 209 -20.17 0.83 4.63
C SER A 209 -19.38 2.01 5.15
N THR A 210 -19.77 2.51 6.31
CA THR A 210 -18.97 3.44 7.12
C THR A 210 -17.97 2.74 8.03
N GLN A 211 -18.03 1.41 8.11
CA GLN A 211 -17.07 0.59 8.86
C GLN A 211 -15.93 0.18 7.95
N TRP A 212 -14.71 0.39 8.41
CA TRP A 212 -13.48 0.06 7.71
C TRP A 212 -12.71 -1.01 8.47
N ALA A 213 -12.00 -1.85 7.74
CA ALA A 213 -11.18 -2.90 8.33
C ALA A 213 -9.88 -3.07 7.54
N PRO A 214 -8.77 -3.44 8.21
CA PRO A 214 -7.54 -3.81 7.54
C PRO A 214 -7.74 -5.08 6.71
N ARG A 215 -7.19 -5.07 5.51
CA ARG A 215 -7.13 -6.22 4.58
C ARG A 215 -5.71 -6.44 4.11
N LEU A 216 -5.36 -7.69 3.89
CA LEU A 216 -4.14 -8.05 3.17
C LEU A 216 -4.38 -7.86 1.68
N VAL A 217 -3.54 -7.08 1.02
CA VAL A 217 -3.74 -6.70 -0.38
C VAL A 217 -2.42 -6.71 -1.15
N TYR A 218 -2.51 -6.87 -2.46
CA TYR A 218 -1.45 -6.54 -3.39
C TYR A 218 -1.67 -5.12 -3.90
N GLY A 219 -0.69 -4.23 -3.67
CA GLY A 219 -0.64 -2.90 -4.25
C GLY A 219 0.06 -2.95 -5.60
N LEU A 220 -0.66 -2.62 -6.65
CA LEU A 220 -0.21 -2.74 -8.02
C LEU A 220 -0.31 -1.40 -8.74
N ARG A 221 0.50 -1.21 -9.78
CA ARG A 221 0.44 -0.04 -10.66
C ARG A 221 0.57 -0.44 -12.12
N TYR A 222 0.04 0.40 -12.99
CA TYR A 222 0.23 0.33 -14.42
C TYR A 222 1.40 1.23 -14.84
N HIS A 223 2.40 0.67 -15.50
CA HIS A 223 3.63 1.38 -15.86
C HIS A 223 3.44 2.52 -16.88
N GLY A 224 2.37 2.50 -17.64
CA GLY A 224 2.07 3.50 -18.66
C GLY A 224 1.38 4.77 -18.14
N MET A 225 1.03 4.84 -16.86
CA MET A 225 0.34 5.99 -16.26
C MET A 225 1.26 6.74 -15.30
N SER A 226 1.45 8.04 -15.53
CA SER A 226 2.11 8.92 -14.58
C SER A 226 1.21 9.13 -13.36
N LYS A 227 1.60 8.67 -12.19
CA LYS A 227 1.01 8.91 -10.85
C LYS A 227 -0.32 8.22 -10.50
N GLU A 228 -1.15 7.75 -11.43
CA GLU A 228 -2.57 7.58 -11.18
C GLU A 228 -3.08 6.14 -11.30
N GLY A 229 -2.22 5.18 -11.55
CA GLY A 229 -2.62 3.81 -11.80
C GLY A 229 -2.44 2.86 -10.61
N LYS A 230 -2.62 3.33 -9.37
CA LYS A 230 -2.58 2.44 -8.21
C LYS A 230 -3.85 1.61 -8.14
N CYS A 231 -3.68 0.32 -7.88
CA CYS A 231 -4.75 -0.64 -7.72
C CYS A 231 -4.47 -1.51 -6.51
N PHE A 232 -5.52 -1.94 -5.85
CA PHE A 232 -5.43 -2.91 -4.77
C PHE A 232 -6.23 -4.16 -5.11
N VAL A 233 -5.59 -5.32 -5.00
CA VAL A 233 -6.21 -6.63 -5.17
C VAL A 233 -6.17 -7.35 -3.83
N ASP A 234 -7.31 -7.79 -3.35
CA ASP A 234 -7.42 -8.54 -2.09
C ASP A 234 -6.62 -9.86 -2.19
N ALA A 235 -5.68 -10.05 -1.27
CA ALA A 235 -4.75 -11.18 -1.31
C ALA A 235 -5.39 -12.51 -0.86
N HIS A 236 -6.58 -12.48 -0.29
CA HIS A 236 -7.32 -13.68 0.08
C HIS A 236 -8.35 -14.08 -0.97
N THR A 237 -9.01 -13.11 -1.62
CA THR A 237 -10.11 -13.39 -2.56
C THR A 237 -9.71 -13.21 -4.02
N GLY A 238 -8.64 -12.49 -4.32
CA GLY A 238 -8.24 -12.12 -5.67
C GLY A 238 -9.10 -11.05 -6.31
N ARG A 239 -10.04 -10.45 -5.57
CA ARG A 239 -10.94 -9.42 -6.07
C ARG A 239 -10.22 -8.08 -6.17
N LEU A 240 -10.52 -7.36 -7.23
CA LEU A 240 -10.08 -5.98 -7.39
C LEU A 240 -10.86 -5.09 -6.43
N LEU A 241 -10.17 -4.39 -5.52
CA LEU A 241 -10.82 -3.56 -4.52
C LEU A 241 -10.99 -2.13 -5.00
N LEU A 242 -9.92 -1.54 -5.51
CA LEU A 242 -9.91 -0.15 -5.95
C LEU A 242 -9.00 0.02 -7.14
N THR A 243 -9.46 0.82 -8.10
CA THR A 243 -8.63 1.38 -9.17
C THR A 243 -8.95 2.86 -9.30
N GLY A 244 -7.96 3.70 -9.51
CA GLY A 244 -8.25 5.07 -9.86
C GLY A 244 -7.25 6.12 -9.41
N PRO A 245 -7.43 7.34 -9.91
CA PRO A 245 -6.50 8.45 -9.75
C PRO A 245 -6.51 9.10 -8.36
N ASN A 246 -7.38 8.73 -7.45
CA ASN A 246 -7.75 9.54 -6.31
C ASN A 246 -7.15 9.10 -4.97
N TYR A 247 -6.10 8.28 -4.96
CA TYR A 247 -5.25 8.20 -3.77
C TYR A 247 -4.21 9.31 -3.86
N VAL A 248 -4.56 10.44 -3.29
CA VAL A 248 -3.59 11.50 -2.99
C VAL A 248 -2.78 10.99 -1.80
N ASP A 249 -1.48 10.84 -2.00
CA ASP A 249 -0.50 10.59 -0.93
C ASP A 249 -0.45 11.79 0.03
#